data_15679b9d073601cc58cdff59948d28d9
#
_entry.id   15679b9d073601cc58cdff59948d28d9
#
_cell.length_a   1.000
_cell.length_b   1.000
_cell.length_c   1.000
_cell.angle_alpha   90.00
_cell.angle_beta   90.00
_cell.angle_gamma   90.00
#
_symmetry.space_group_name_H-M   'P 1'
#
loop_
_entity.id
_entity.type
_entity.pdbx_description
1 polymer ?
#
loop_
_entity_poly.entity_id
_entity_poly.type
_entity_poly.pdbx_seq_one_letter_code
_entity_poly.pdbx_strand_id
1 'polypeptide(L)'
;EPPKMIFCDSDAIALGALRAFHEEGISVPGDAELLSIGMLDPEAASYYVPSLSVVEMPNKEIGQQVLRLMRKKVLNNDMSSEHVKVHAKLMLRESFS
;
A
#
# COMPACT_ATOMS: atom_id res chain seq x y z
N GLU A 1 1.83 22.49 -12.67
CA GLU A 1 2.81 22.06 -11.69
C GLU A 1 2.32 20.81 -10.97
N PRO A 2 3.07 19.69 -10.95
CA PRO A 2 2.61 18.48 -10.30
C PRO A 2 2.56 18.67 -8.78
N PRO A 3 1.67 17.94 -8.08
CA PRO A 3 1.70 17.93 -6.63
C PRO A 3 3.03 17.35 -6.15
N LYS A 4 3.49 17.83 -4.99
CA LYS A 4 4.78 17.41 -4.43
C LYS A 4 4.76 15.96 -3.94
N MET A 5 3.61 15.45 -3.60
CA MET A 5 3.44 14.08 -3.13
C MET A 5 2.18 13.47 -3.71
N ILE A 6 2.28 12.22 -4.12
CA ILE A 6 1.18 11.45 -4.67
C ILE A 6 1.08 10.14 -3.88
N PHE A 7 -0.13 9.80 -3.48
CA PHE A 7 -0.42 8.56 -2.79
C PHE A 7 -1.29 7.69 -3.71
N CYS A 8 -0.81 6.48 -3.98
CA CYS A 8 -1.54 5.51 -4.81
C CYS A 8 -2.11 4.41 -3.93
N ASP A 9 -3.30 3.94 -4.25
CA ASP A 9 -3.93 2.90 -3.45
C ASP A 9 -3.45 1.49 -3.79
N SER A 10 -2.65 1.34 -4.84
CA SER A 10 -2.02 0.06 -5.16
C SER A 10 -0.69 0.27 -5.87
N ASP A 11 0.20 -0.71 -5.73
CA ASP A 11 1.49 -0.70 -6.39
C ASP A 11 1.35 -0.79 -7.93
N ALA A 12 0.29 -1.42 -8.44
CA ALA A 12 0.02 -1.44 -9.88
C ALA A 12 -0.24 -0.02 -10.42
N ILE A 13 -1.03 0.78 -9.70
CA ILE A 13 -1.28 2.18 -10.06
C ILE A 13 0.00 2.99 -9.94
N ALA A 14 0.78 2.74 -8.91
CA ALA A 14 2.06 3.43 -8.72
C ALA A 14 3.03 3.16 -9.88
N LEU A 15 3.08 1.93 -10.39
CA LEU A 15 3.90 1.59 -11.56
C LEU A 15 3.47 2.39 -12.78
N GLY A 16 2.17 2.48 -13.03
CA GLY A 16 1.63 3.29 -14.13
C GLY A 16 1.99 4.77 -13.96
N ALA A 17 1.89 5.28 -12.74
CA ALA A 17 2.27 6.66 -12.43
C ALA A 17 3.76 6.91 -12.68
N LEU A 18 4.62 5.99 -12.26
CA LEU A 18 6.07 6.12 -12.51
C LEU A 18 6.38 6.16 -14.00
N ARG A 19 5.71 5.34 -14.78
CA ARG A 19 5.89 5.34 -16.23
C ARG A 19 5.42 6.67 -16.85
N ALA A 20 4.25 7.15 -16.45
CA ALA A 20 3.71 8.41 -16.94
C ALA A 20 4.63 9.58 -16.59
N PHE A 21 5.14 9.63 -15.36
CA PHE A 21 6.09 10.67 -14.95
C PHE A 21 7.37 10.62 -15.78
N HIS A 22 7.88 9.43 -16.02
CA HIS A 22 9.07 9.26 -16.84
C HIS A 22 8.85 9.83 -18.26
N GLU A 23 7.71 9.53 -18.86
CA GLU A 23 7.38 10.02 -20.21
C GLU A 23 7.21 11.54 -20.26
N GLU A 24 6.74 12.14 -19.16
CA GLU A 24 6.55 13.60 -19.06
C GLU A 24 7.78 14.34 -18.53
N GLY A 25 8.88 13.64 -18.28
CA GLY A 25 10.09 14.25 -17.76
C GLY A 25 10.01 14.70 -16.31
N ILE A 26 9.07 14.13 -15.54
CA ILE A 26 8.92 14.42 -14.11
C ILE A 26 9.75 13.41 -13.35
N SER A 27 10.69 13.89 -12.53
CA SER A 27 11.54 13.00 -11.73
C SER A 27 10.89 12.64 -10.40
N VAL A 28 11.09 11.40 -9.97
CA VAL A 28 10.65 10.90 -8.68
C VAL A 28 11.89 10.38 -7.95
N PRO A 29 12.21 10.86 -6.76
CA PRO A 29 11.45 11.79 -5.91
C PRO A 29 11.70 13.29 -6.15
N GLY A 30 12.55 13.65 -7.10
CA GLY A 30 13.01 15.03 -7.27
C GLY A 30 11.89 16.05 -7.43
N ASP A 31 11.02 15.85 -8.41
CA ASP A 31 9.90 16.76 -8.68
C ASP A 31 8.63 16.38 -7.92
N ALA A 32 8.42 15.09 -7.71
CA ALA A 32 7.27 14.57 -6.98
C ALA A 32 7.66 13.31 -6.22
N GLU A 33 7.12 13.16 -5.02
CA GLU A 33 7.31 11.95 -4.23
C GLU A 33 6.11 11.02 -4.41
N LEU A 34 6.34 9.72 -4.31
CA LEU A 34 5.32 8.72 -4.54
C LEU A 34 5.32 7.69 -3.42
N LEU A 35 4.15 7.50 -2.82
CA LEU A 35 3.91 6.49 -1.80
C LEU A 35 2.71 5.65 -2.23
N SER A 36 2.79 4.36 -2.01
CA SER A 36 1.72 3.45 -2.44
C SER A 36 1.36 2.46 -1.33
N ILE A 37 0.13 1.97 -1.37
CA ILE A 37 -0.22 0.78 -0.60
C ILE A 37 0.35 -0.43 -1.33
N GLY A 38 1.18 -1.21 -0.62
CA GLY A 38 1.75 -2.44 -1.15
C GLY A 38 0.76 -3.58 -1.03
N MET A 39 0.28 -4.05 -2.16
CA MET A 39 -0.74 -5.11 -2.22
C MET A 39 -0.15 -6.48 -2.51
N LEU A 40 1.01 -6.52 -3.15
CA LEU A 40 1.63 -7.74 -3.64
C LEU A 40 2.90 -8.05 -2.86
N ASP A 41 3.94 -8.41 -3.56
CA ASP A 41 5.22 -8.75 -2.96
C ASP A 41 5.99 -7.47 -2.57
N PRO A 42 6.21 -7.24 -1.27
CA PRO A 42 6.95 -6.05 -0.85
C PRO A 42 8.39 -6.03 -1.36
N GLU A 43 8.97 -7.20 -1.64
CA GLU A 43 10.30 -7.27 -2.21
C GLU A 43 10.35 -6.74 -3.64
N ALA A 44 9.29 -6.98 -4.42
CA ALA A 44 9.21 -6.49 -5.79
C ALA A 44 9.32 -4.97 -5.87
N ALA A 45 8.73 -4.26 -4.92
CA ALA A 45 8.78 -2.80 -4.87
C ALA A 45 10.21 -2.27 -4.71
N SER A 46 11.12 -3.06 -4.14
CA SER A 46 12.52 -2.66 -3.98
C SER A 46 13.30 -2.70 -5.29
N TYR A 47 12.78 -3.39 -6.30
CA TYR A 47 13.44 -3.51 -7.60
C TYR A 47 13.00 -2.47 -8.63
N TYR A 48 11.98 -1.67 -8.31
CA TYR A 48 11.54 -0.60 -9.20
C TYR A 48 12.59 0.53 -9.23
N VAL A 49 12.56 1.32 -10.28
CA VAL A 49 13.46 2.47 -10.43
C VAL A 49 12.61 3.73 -10.64
N PRO A 50 12.51 4.62 -9.64
CA PRO A 50 13.07 4.49 -8.28
C PRO A 50 12.38 3.38 -7.49
N SER A 51 13.06 2.85 -6.47
CA SER A 51 12.45 1.85 -5.59
C SER A 51 11.27 2.46 -4.86
N LEU A 52 10.19 1.70 -4.76
CA LEU A 52 8.88 2.23 -4.35
C LEU A 52 8.69 2.13 -2.83
N SER A 53 8.45 3.28 -2.21
CA SER A 53 8.02 3.35 -0.81
C SER A 53 6.57 2.90 -0.72
N VAL A 54 6.29 2.00 0.22
CA VAL A 54 4.96 1.39 0.34
C VAL A 54 4.51 1.35 1.79
N VAL A 55 3.19 1.40 1.96
CA VAL A 55 2.54 0.99 3.19
C VAL A 55 2.20 -0.49 3.02
N GLU A 56 2.93 -1.34 3.71
CA GLU A 56 2.74 -2.79 3.61
C GLU A 56 1.57 -3.21 4.50
N MET A 57 0.54 -3.77 3.88
CA MET A 57 -0.65 -4.22 4.58
C MET A 57 -0.40 -5.58 5.22
N PRO A 58 -0.81 -5.78 6.49
CA PRO A 58 -0.65 -7.07 7.17
C PRO A 58 -1.73 -8.05 6.71
N ASN A 59 -1.64 -8.50 5.46
CA ASN A 59 -2.69 -9.27 4.80
C ASN A 59 -3.04 -10.56 5.52
N LYS A 60 -2.03 -11.28 6.03
CA LYS A 60 -2.26 -12.51 6.78
C LYS A 60 -3.05 -12.25 8.06
N GLU A 61 -2.65 -11.22 8.81
CA GLU A 61 -3.34 -10.83 10.04
C GLU A 61 -4.77 -10.39 9.76
N ILE A 62 -4.96 -9.59 8.70
CA ILE A 62 -6.29 -9.15 8.29
C ILE A 62 -7.18 -10.37 7.98
N GLY A 63 -6.67 -11.32 7.21
CA GLY A 63 -7.39 -12.55 6.87
C GLY A 63 -7.76 -13.37 8.11
N GLN A 64 -6.83 -13.48 9.05
CA GLN A 64 -7.09 -14.19 10.31
C GLN A 64 -8.18 -13.51 11.14
N GLN A 65 -8.17 -12.17 11.21
CA GLN A 65 -9.20 -11.42 11.93
C GLN A 65 -10.56 -11.51 11.25
N VAL A 66 -10.59 -11.48 9.93
CA VAL A 66 -11.84 -11.67 9.18
C VAL A 66 -12.43 -13.05 9.47
N LEU A 67 -11.61 -14.09 9.45
CA LEU A 67 -12.06 -15.44 9.74
C LEU A 67 -12.59 -15.57 11.16
N ARG A 68 -11.90 -14.97 12.13
CA ARG A 68 -12.34 -14.96 13.53
C ARG A 68 -13.71 -14.32 13.69
N LEU A 69 -13.89 -13.14 13.08
CA LEU A 69 -15.16 -12.42 13.14
C LEU A 69 -16.29 -13.16 12.45
N MET A 70 -16.01 -13.77 11.31
CA MET A 70 -17.01 -14.57 10.59
C MET A 70 -17.44 -15.80 11.38
N ARG A 71 -16.51 -16.50 12.01
CA ARG A 71 -16.84 -17.63 12.88
C ARG A 71 -17.72 -17.23 14.05
N LYS A 72 -17.40 -16.08 14.67
CA LYS A 72 -18.20 -15.53 15.76
C LYS A 72 -19.65 -15.32 15.33
N LYS A 73 -19.86 -14.68 14.18
CA LYS A 73 -21.19 -14.37 13.68
C LYS A 73 -21.95 -15.60 13.19
N VAL A 74 -21.28 -16.49 12.48
CA VAL A 74 -21.93 -17.63 11.82
C VAL A 74 -22.11 -18.80 12.77
N LEU A 75 -21.06 -19.18 13.52
CA LEU A 75 -21.10 -20.38 14.36
C LEU A 75 -21.65 -20.12 15.76
N ASN A 76 -21.36 -18.96 16.33
CA ASN A 76 -21.76 -18.63 17.69
C ASN A 76 -22.99 -17.71 17.75
N ASN A 77 -23.53 -17.35 16.59
CA ASN A 77 -24.71 -16.48 16.47
C ASN A 77 -24.55 -15.15 17.20
N ASP A 78 -23.33 -14.64 17.27
CA ASP A 78 -23.02 -13.37 17.92
C ASP A 78 -23.16 -12.24 16.91
N MET A 79 -24.18 -11.41 17.10
CA MET A 79 -24.52 -10.30 16.21
C MET A 79 -23.92 -8.97 16.67
N SER A 80 -23.05 -8.97 17.67
CA SER A 80 -22.40 -7.73 18.12
C SER A 80 -21.45 -7.16 17.05
N SER A 81 -21.35 -5.83 17.02
CA SER A 81 -20.35 -5.15 16.17
C SER A 81 -19.01 -5.14 16.87
N GLU A 82 -17.97 -5.40 16.10
CA GLU A 82 -16.60 -5.35 16.61
C GLU A 82 -15.71 -4.63 15.61
N HIS A 83 -14.87 -3.73 16.09
CA HIS A 83 -13.88 -3.01 15.29
C HIS A 83 -12.49 -3.47 15.71
N VAL A 84 -11.75 -4.03 14.77
CA VAL A 84 -10.39 -4.50 15.02
C VAL A 84 -9.42 -3.65 14.22
N LYS A 85 -8.41 -3.13 14.91
CA LYS A 85 -7.32 -2.37 14.28
C LYS A 85 -6.13 -3.30 14.06
N VAL A 86 -5.59 -3.28 12.85
CA VAL A 86 -4.33 -3.93 12.53
C VAL A 86 -3.35 -2.87 12.07
N HIS A 87 -2.05 -3.10 12.31
CA HIS A 87 -1.03 -2.09 12.03
C HIS A 87 -0.34 -2.39 10.71
N ALA A 88 -0.42 -1.44 9.78
CA ALA A 88 0.36 -1.48 8.56
C ALA A 88 1.81 -1.03 8.86
N LYS A 89 2.73 -1.44 7.99
CA LYS A 89 4.15 -1.11 8.13
C LYS A 89 4.56 -0.17 7.00
N LEU A 90 5.16 0.96 7.37
CA LEU A 90 5.69 1.90 6.38
C LEU A 90 7.10 1.48 5.99
N MET A 91 7.29 1.20 4.70
CA MET A 91 8.58 0.82 4.13
C MET A 91 9.07 1.96 3.26
N LEU A 92 10.00 2.76 3.80
CA LEU A 92 10.55 3.91 3.07
C LEU A 92 11.66 3.44 2.12
N ARG A 93 11.56 3.92 0.87
CA ARG A 93 12.54 3.66 -0.19
C ARG A 93 12.81 4.94 -0.95
N GLU A 94 13.27 4.86 -2.20
CA GLU A 94 13.69 6.03 -2.96
C GLU A 94 12.56 6.97 -3.35
N SER A 95 11.36 6.45 -3.63
CA SER A 95 10.26 7.27 -4.15
C SER A 95 9.68 8.25 -3.13
N PHE A 96 9.84 7.98 -1.86
CA PHE A 96 9.36 8.82 -0.77
C PHE A 96 10.16 8.53 0.50
N SER A 97 10.60 9.57 1.16
CA SER A 97 11.33 9.42 2.43
C SER A 97 11.07 10.57 3.39
#